data_61f70d5dcf311537873fed502c520878
#
_entry.id   61f70d5dcf311537873fed502c520878
#
_cell.length_a   1.000
_cell.length_b   1.000
_cell.length_c   1.000
_cell.angle_alpha   90.00
_cell.angle_beta   90.00
_cell.angle_gamma   90.00
#
_symmetry.space_group_name_H-M   'P 1'
#
loop_
_entity.id
_entity.type
_entity.pdbx_description
1 polymer ?
#
loop_
_entity_poly.entity_id
_entity_poly.type
_entity_poly.pdbx_seq_one_letter_code
_entity_poly.pdbx_strand_id
1 'polypeptide(L)'
;IFFADDYDPNGVNERASEALILAVMQLKNEPWMKDCRLWMYRGQWGQWEIDNIEMTVPMSPEEFGVKRQAILKHQSQVHDAPFRDPENGQLAWQTSIDRNTALADLYSRLGLASYEAMEAFVRYHIED
;
A
#
# COMPACT_ATOMS: atom_id res chain seq x y z
N ILE A 1 -4.05 -5.64 -11.31
CA ILE A 1 -2.67 -5.16 -11.09
C ILE A 1 -2.64 -4.32 -9.83
N PHE A 2 -1.72 -4.63 -8.92
CA PHE A 2 -1.48 -3.84 -7.72
C PHE A 2 -0.11 -3.19 -7.80
N PHE A 3 -0.03 -1.91 -7.44
CA PHE A 3 1.23 -1.17 -7.47
C PHE A 3 1.26 -0.07 -6.40
N ALA A 4 2.45 0.33 -5.99
CA ALA A 4 2.60 1.44 -5.07
C ALA A 4 2.23 2.76 -5.77
N ASP A 5 1.61 3.66 -5.03
CA ASP A 5 1.38 5.01 -5.54
C ASP A 5 2.70 5.81 -5.63
N ASP A 6 2.62 7.04 -6.12
CA ASP A 6 3.76 7.92 -6.35
C ASP A 6 4.26 8.63 -5.09
N TYR A 7 3.58 8.49 -3.95
CA TYR A 7 4.01 9.11 -2.70
C TYR A 7 5.21 8.36 -2.11
N ASP A 8 6.39 8.83 -2.47
CA ASP A 8 7.66 8.29 -1.98
C ASP A 8 8.72 9.40 -1.90
N PRO A 9 9.15 9.80 -0.69
CA PRO A 9 10.22 10.79 -0.52
C PRO A 9 11.54 10.45 -1.21
N ASN A 10 11.76 9.16 -1.51
CA ASN A 10 12.97 8.67 -2.17
C ASN A 10 12.82 8.55 -3.69
N GLY A 11 11.61 8.70 -4.23
CA GLY A 11 11.31 8.66 -5.65
C GLY A 11 11.44 7.30 -6.32
N VAL A 12 11.58 6.21 -5.57
CA VAL A 12 11.67 4.85 -6.14
C VAL A 12 10.30 4.36 -6.59
N ASN A 13 9.30 4.48 -5.72
CA ASN A 13 7.93 4.10 -6.04
C ASN A 13 7.36 5.00 -7.16
N GLU A 14 7.64 6.28 -7.12
CA GLU A 14 7.27 7.23 -8.17
C GLU A 14 7.73 6.74 -9.55
N ARG A 15 9.01 6.44 -9.71
CA ARG A 15 9.56 5.95 -10.98
C ARG A 15 8.95 4.61 -11.41
N ALA A 16 8.71 3.71 -10.46
CA ALA A 16 8.11 2.42 -10.74
C ALA A 16 6.65 2.57 -11.19
N SER A 17 5.89 3.44 -10.53
CA SER A 17 4.49 3.68 -10.91
C SER A 17 4.37 4.42 -12.24
N GLU A 18 5.23 5.40 -12.52
CA GLU A 18 5.29 6.05 -13.84
C GLU A 18 5.56 5.06 -14.96
N ALA A 19 6.54 4.18 -14.79
CA ALA A 19 6.86 3.15 -15.78
C ALA A 19 5.69 2.19 -16.02
N LEU A 20 4.99 1.80 -14.93
CA LEU A 20 3.80 0.96 -15.03
C LEU A 20 2.66 1.66 -15.77
N ILE A 21 2.37 2.91 -15.42
CA ILE A 21 1.32 3.70 -16.06
C ILE A 21 1.60 3.87 -17.55
N LEU A 22 2.83 4.18 -17.94
CA LEU A 22 3.23 4.27 -19.34
C LEU A 22 3.00 2.95 -20.08
N ALA A 23 3.37 1.82 -19.49
CA ALA A 23 3.14 0.51 -20.08
C ALA A 23 1.63 0.21 -20.23
N VAL A 24 0.84 0.51 -19.22
CA VAL A 24 -0.62 0.36 -19.23
C VAL A 24 -1.24 1.21 -20.34
N MET A 25 -0.83 2.47 -20.48
CA MET A 25 -1.34 3.36 -21.53
C MET A 25 -1.02 2.85 -22.94
N GLN A 26 0.15 2.23 -23.13
CA GLN A 26 0.50 1.61 -24.41
C GLN A 26 -0.36 0.37 -24.73
N LEU A 27 -0.75 -0.36 -23.70
CA LEU A 27 -1.47 -1.63 -23.80
C LEU A 27 -2.99 -1.50 -23.61
N LYS A 28 -3.51 -0.31 -23.36
CA LYS A 28 -4.93 -0.10 -22.98
C LYS A 28 -5.94 -0.65 -23.99
N ASN A 29 -5.57 -0.73 -25.25
CA ASN A 29 -6.43 -1.23 -26.33
C ASN A 29 -6.32 -2.75 -26.55
N GLU A 30 -5.45 -3.43 -25.80
CA GLU A 30 -5.32 -4.89 -25.89
C GLU A 30 -6.59 -5.56 -25.33
N PRO A 31 -7.13 -6.61 -26.00
CA PRO A 31 -8.39 -7.23 -25.59
C PRO A 31 -8.42 -7.70 -24.13
N TRP A 32 -7.29 -8.17 -23.62
CA TRP A 32 -7.16 -8.65 -22.24
C TRP A 32 -7.12 -7.52 -21.20
N MET A 33 -6.83 -6.29 -21.61
CA MET A 33 -6.83 -5.12 -20.73
C MET A 33 -8.25 -4.65 -20.36
N LYS A 34 -9.24 -5.01 -21.12
CA LYS A 34 -10.63 -4.59 -20.92
C LYS A 34 -11.16 -4.86 -19.51
N ASP A 35 -10.80 -6.00 -18.94
CA ASP A 35 -11.21 -6.42 -17.60
C ASP A 35 -10.13 -6.22 -16.54
N CYS A 36 -9.01 -5.63 -16.91
CA CYS A 36 -7.92 -5.35 -15.98
C CYS A 36 -8.28 -4.18 -15.06
N ARG A 37 -8.05 -4.37 -13.77
CA ARG A 37 -8.23 -3.34 -12.75
C ARG A 37 -6.88 -3.02 -12.13
N LEU A 38 -6.64 -1.72 -11.93
CA LEU A 38 -5.41 -1.22 -11.32
C LEU A 38 -5.72 -0.67 -9.94
N TRP A 39 -4.99 -1.16 -8.95
CA TRP A 39 -5.16 -0.77 -7.57
C TRP A 39 -3.85 -0.23 -7.01
N MET A 40 -3.90 0.99 -6.49
CA MET A 40 -2.77 1.61 -5.82
C MET A 40 -2.83 1.32 -4.33
N TYR A 41 -1.70 1.00 -3.74
CA TYR A 41 -1.53 0.95 -2.30
C TYR A 41 -0.51 2.01 -1.86
N ARG A 42 -0.67 2.53 -0.67
CA ARG A 42 0.39 3.31 -0.02
C ARG A 42 1.50 2.37 0.39
N GLY A 43 2.72 2.73 0.05
CA GLY A 43 3.90 2.03 0.53
C GLY A 43 4.09 2.25 2.04
N GLN A 44 5.33 2.38 2.43
CA GLN A 44 5.71 2.62 3.83
C GLN A 44 5.51 4.08 4.29
N TRP A 45 5.15 4.98 3.41
CA TRP A 45 5.25 6.42 3.61
C TRP A 45 3.92 7.13 3.84
N GLY A 46 2.94 6.52 4.30
CA GLY A 46 1.72 7.23 4.61
C GLY A 46 0.46 6.39 4.51
N GLN A 47 -0.66 7.06 4.64
CA GLN A 47 -1.99 6.48 4.56
C GLN A 47 -2.83 7.27 3.57
N TRP A 48 -3.80 6.61 2.95
CA TRP A 48 -4.84 7.27 2.18
C TRP A 48 -5.75 8.09 3.10
N GLU A 49 -6.21 9.23 2.61
CA GLU A 49 -7.36 9.89 3.22
C GLU A 49 -8.57 8.97 3.15
N ILE A 50 -9.34 8.89 4.22
CA ILE A 50 -10.40 7.89 4.36
C ILE A 50 -11.48 7.99 3.27
N ASP A 51 -11.78 9.19 2.82
CA ASP A 51 -12.76 9.47 1.76
C ASP A 51 -12.27 9.09 0.36
N ASN A 52 -10.98 8.85 0.18
CA ASN A 52 -10.39 8.35 -1.07
C ASN A 52 -10.31 6.82 -1.13
N ILE A 53 -10.46 6.12 -0.02
CA ILE A 53 -10.33 4.67 0.03
C ILE A 53 -11.52 4.01 -0.67
N GLU A 54 -11.24 3.19 -1.67
CA GLU A 54 -12.25 2.48 -2.45
C GLU A 54 -12.34 0.99 -2.12
N MET A 55 -11.27 0.42 -1.60
CA MET A 55 -11.24 -0.97 -1.17
C MET A 55 -10.39 -1.14 0.07
N THR A 56 -10.87 -1.92 1.03
CA THR A 56 -10.11 -2.35 2.19
C THR A 56 -10.08 -3.87 2.26
N VAL A 57 -8.92 -4.40 2.63
CA VAL A 57 -8.73 -5.83 2.85
C VAL A 57 -8.38 -6.03 4.34
N PRO A 58 -9.32 -6.60 5.13
CA PRO A 58 -9.05 -6.91 6.52
C PRO A 58 -8.13 -8.12 6.63
N MET A 59 -7.31 -8.12 7.66
CA MET A 59 -6.41 -9.22 7.99
C MET A 59 -6.78 -9.79 9.36
N SER A 60 -6.84 -11.11 9.47
CA SER A 60 -6.90 -11.78 10.75
C SER A 60 -5.58 -11.65 11.51
N PRO A 61 -5.54 -11.92 12.84
CA PRO A 61 -4.30 -11.93 13.59
C PRO A 61 -3.25 -12.86 13.00
N GLU A 62 -3.66 -14.01 12.46
CA GLU A 62 -2.78 -14.99 11.81
C GLU A 62 -2.18 -14.43 10.52
N GLU A 63 -3.00 -13.88 9.64
CA GLU A 63 -2.56 -13.27 8.38
C GLU A 63 -1.64 -12.08 8.62
N PHE A 64 -1.97 -11.26 9.61
CA PHE A 64 -1.13 -10.12 10.00
C PHE A 64 0.22 -10.59 10.58
N GLY A 65 0.22 -11.67 11.34
CA GLY A 65 1.45 -12.35 11.81
C GLY A 65 2.32 -12.82 10.64
N VAL A 66 1.72 -13.44 9.63
CA VAL A 66 2.43 -13.87 8.40
C VAL A 66 3.04 -12.68 7.67
N LYS A 67 2.28 -11.59 7.50
CA LYS A 67 2.80 -10.35 6.90
C LYS A 67 4.03 -9.84 7.64
N ARG A 68 3.95 -9.74 8.97
CA ARG A 68 5.06 -9.29 9.81
C ARG A 68 6.29 -10.17 9.66
N GLN A 69 6.12 -11.48 9.70
CA GLN A 69 7.22 -12.42 9.52
C GLN A 69 7.85 -12.33 8.12
N ALA A 70 7.03 -12.17 7.09
CA ALA A 70 7.52 -12.00 5.71
C ALA A 70 8.38 -10.75 5.58
N ILE A 71 7.97 -9.62 6.15
CA ILE A 71 8.74 -8.38 6.17
C ILE A 71 10.10 -8.59 6.88
N LEU A 72 10.10 -9.27 8.02
CA LEU A 72 11.32 -9.51 8.80
C LEU A 72 12.31 -10.46 8.11
N LYS A 73 11.90 -11.20 7.08
CA LYS A 73 12.81 -11.99 6.24
C LYS A 73 13.71 -11.12 5.34
N HIS A 74 13.31 -9.89 5.07
CA HIS A 74 14.13 -8.91 4.34
C HIS A 74 15.18 -8.26 5.25
N GLN A 75 16.14 -9.04 5.75
CA GLN A 75 17.06 -8.64 6.82
C GLN A 75 17.87 -7.38 6.49
N SER A 76 18.30 -7.20 5.24
CA SER A 76 19.00 -5.99 4.80
C SER A 76 18.16 -4.71 4.93
N GLN A 77 16.85 -4.84 4.90
CA GLN A 77 15.91 -3.72 5.02
C GLN A 77 15.43 -3.51 6.48
N VAL A 78 15.56 -4.52 7.32
CA VAL A 78 15.13 -4.46 8.72
C VAL A 78 16.16 -3.75 9.61
N HIS A 79 17.44 -4.04 9.42
CA HIS A 79 18.51 -3.55 10.30
C HIS A 79 19.25 -2.35 9.74
N ASP A 80 19.53 -2.35 8.44
CA ASP A 80 20.39 -1.37 7.78
C ASP A 80 19.62 -0.50 6.78
N ALA A 81 18.28 -0.50 6.85
CA ALA A 81 17.49 0.29 5.94
C ALA A 81 17.87 1.78 6.02
N PRO A 82 18.30 2.38 4.91
CA PRO A 82 18.66 3.80 4.88
C PRO A 82 17.41 4.68 5.00
N PHE A 83 16.23 4.07 4.89
CA PHE A 83 14.95 4.76 4.84
C PHE A 83 14.25 4.68 6.18
N ARG A 84 14.25 5.82 6.85
CA ARG A 84 13.48 6.03 8.07
C ARG A 84 12.39 7.05 7.77
N ASP A 85 11.29 6.92 8.49
CA ASP A 85 10.25 7.95 8.49
C ASP A 85 10.88 9.28 8.91
N PRO A 86 10.76 10.34 8.09
CA PRO A 86 11.37 11.62 8.38
C PRO A 86 10.76 12.33 9.59
N GLU A 87 9.52 11.99 9.98
CA GLU A 87 8.82 12.63 11.08
C GLU A 87 9.14 11.99 12.44
N ASN A 88 9.22 10.66 12.49
CA ASN A 88 9.36 9.94 13.76
C ASN A 88 10.59 9.03 13.85
N GLY A 89 11.39 8.93 12.78
CA GLY A 89 12.59 8.11 12.72
C GLY A 89 12.36 6.59 12.71
N GLN A 90 11.11 6.13 12.61
CA GLN A 90 10.78 4.72 12.54
C GLN A 90 11.33 4.07 11.27
N LEU A 91 11.63 2.79 11.37
CA LEU A 91 11.95 1.99 10.19
C LEU A 91 10.70 1.78 9.32
N ALA A 92 10.90 1.76 8.01
CA ALA A 92 9.83 1.62 7.04
C ALA A 92 8.87 0.45 7.29
N TRP A 93 9.41 -0.68 7.75
CA TRP A 93 8.59 -1.83 8.06
C TRP A 93 7.68 -1.62 9.29
N GLN A 94 8.15 -0.88 10.30
CA GLN A 94 7.37 -0.53 11.49
C GLN A 94 6.21 0.39 11.10
N THR A 95 6.50 1.43 10.32
CA THR A 95 5.48 2.33 9.79
C THR A 95 4.40 1.59 9.00
N SER A 96 4.78 0.61 8.17
CA SER A 96 3.83 -0.19 7.40
C SER A 96 2.91 -1.04 8.31
N ILE A 97 3.44 -1.62 9.37
CA ILE A 97 2.67 -2.40 10.35
C ILE A 97 1.72 -1.50 11.13
N ASP A 98 2.22 -0.40 11.66
CA ASP A 98 1.44 0.54 12.48
C ASP A 98 0.30 1.17 11.67
N ARG A 99 0.54 1.46 10.41
CA ARG A 99 -0.47 1.99 9.49
C ARG A 99 -1.65 1.02 9.32
N ASN A 100 -1.39 -0.27 9.15
CA ASN A 100 -2.46 -1.26 9.00
C ASN A 100 -3.32 -1.38 10.27
N THR A 101 -2.71 -1.32 11.44
CA THR A 101 -3.41 -1.33 12.72
C THR A 101 -4.22 -0.06 12.93
N ALA A 102 -3.63 1.11 12.65
CA ALA A 102 -4.30 2.39 12.77
C ALA A 102 -5.53 2.51 11.84
N LEU A 103 -5.45 1.96 10.63
CA LEU A 103 -6.58 1.93 9.71
C LEU A 103 -7.72 1.07 10.24
N ALA A 104 -7.42 -0.12 10.77
CA ALA A 104 -8.42 -0.99 11.37
C ALA A 104 -9.11 -0.33 12.57
N ASP A 105 -8.36 0.36 13.42
CA ASP A 105 -8.88 1.15 14.53
C ASP A 105 -9.83 2.26 14.06
N LEU A 106 -9.45 2.98 13.01
CA LEU A 106 -10.27 4.04 12.44
C LEU A 106 -11.63 3.51 11.96
N TYR A 107 -11.63 2.41 11.20
CA TYR A 107 -12.86 1.78 10.73
C TYR A 107 -13.71 1.23 11.88
N SER A 108 -13.10 0.69 12.93
CA SER A 108 -13.81 0.25 14.13
C SER A 108 -14.54 1.42 14.83
N ARG A 109 -13.89 2.59 14.92
CA ARG A 109 -14.52 3.81 15.49
C ARG A 109 -15.66 4.34 14.66
N LEU A 110 -15.64 4.09 13.35
CA LEU A 110 -16.74 4.44 12.44
C LEU A 110 -17.92 3.47 12.51
N GLY A 111 -17.89 2.49 13.42
CA GLY A 111 -18.95 1.53 13.64
C GLY A 111 -18.92 0.32 12.73
N LEU A 112 -17.83 0.12 11.99
CA LEU A 112 -17.60 -1.08 11.20
C LEU A 112 -17.03 -2.22 12.06
N ALA A 113 -16.96 -3.43 11.51
CA ALA A 113 -16.43 -4.57 12.24
C ALA A 113 -14.97 -4.34 12.68
N SER A 114 -14.64 -4.81 13.87
CA SER A 114 -13.28 -4.72 14.40
C SER A 114 -12.39 -5.80 13.81
N TYR A 115 -11.28 -5.38 13.20
CA TYR A 115 -10.22 -6.25 12.70
C TYR A 115 -8.88 -5.86 13.36
N GLU A 116 -7.92 -6.78 13.33
CA GLU A 116 -6.57 -6.53 13.84
C GLU A 116 -5.84 -5.50 12.98
N ALA A 117 -5.94 -5.66 11.68
CA ALA A 117 -5.28 -4.82 10.71
C ALA A 117 -6.06 -4.76 9.40
N MET A 118 -5.85 -3.70 8.62
CA MET A 118 -6.46 -3.53 7.30
C MET A 118 -5.45 -2.91 6.34
N GLU A 119 -5.51 -3.33 5.08
CA GLU A 119 -4.82 -2.64 3.98
C GLU A 119 -5.85 -1.91 3.11
N ALA A 120 -5.49 -0.71 2.67
CA ALA A 120 -6.36 0.14 1.87
C ALA A 120 -5.83 0.35 0.46
N PHE A 121 -6.74 0.42 -0.48
CA PHE A 121 -6.45 0.59 -1.89
C PHE A 121 -7.33 1.67 -2.49
N VAL A 122 -6.75 2.40 -3.45
CA VAL A 122 -7.43 3.35 -4.32
C VAL A 122 -7.30 2.86 -5.75
N ARG A 123 -8.36 2.96 -6.52
CA ARG A 123 -8.34 2.54 -7.91
C ARG A 123 -7.68 3.59 -8.79
N TYR A 124 -6.77 3.15 -9.65
CA TYR A 124 -6.27 3.97 -10.75
C TYR A 124 -7.18 3.79 -11.96
N HIS A 125 -7.74 4.88 -12.47
CA HIS A 125 -8.58 4.90 -13.67
C HIS A 125 -7.72 5.24 -14.88
N ILE A 126 -7.72 4.35 -15.86
CA ILE A 126 -7.09 4.62 -17.15
C ILE A 126 -7.99 5.61 -17.88
N GLU A 127 -7.49 6.81 -18.10
CA GLU A 127 -8.19 7.80 -18.92
C GLU A 127 -8.21 7.36 -20.37
N ASP A 128 -9.35 7.60 -21.04
CA ASP A 128 -9.56 7.28 -22.46
C ASP A 128 -8.74 8.20 -23.40
#